data_8aa9eaad513185f7881d316dfaf927d6
#
_entry.id   8aa9eaad513185f7881d316dfaf927d6
#
_cell.length_a   1.000
_cell.length_b   1.000
_cell.length_c   1.000
_cell.angle_alpha   90.00
_cell.angle_beta   90.00
_cell.angle_gamma   90.00
#
_symmetry.space_group_name_H-M   'P 1'
#
loop_
_entity.id
_entity.type
_entity.pdbx_description
1 polymer ?
#
loop_
_entity_poly.entity_id
_entity_poly.type
_entity_poly.pdbx_seq_one_letter_code
_entity_poly.pdbx_strand_id
1 'polypeptide(L)'
;MKKVFYICLAVFFTTGISLFYLIDKNYLTLKSKFNEQNINGSISINSDDERVVLEKDYKLDNEKLNINLDIGNVTIEKYDGSVIKIKSTIPQKSMRDYKINEENRELSIDGSIAEEIVIKIPRDKMLEGNINVGVGNIRAENLKNAIIGLSTGDFEAKNIDGFQKVNLNLGSIKISNSKNISIIKLGTGDITLDIIEQNRDFLIENGMGDVDLNINNMFDGKIETHVGLGDIRETNMKANGNKYNGTVELGTGDLSIEGVDYNGKEIN
;
A
#
# COMPACT_ATOMS: atom_id res chain seq x y z
N MET A 1 9.61 46.64 38.77
CA MET A 1 10.26 45.80 37.74
C MET A 1 10.68 44.41 38.25
N LYS A 2 11.33 44.24 39.38
CA LYS A 2 11.74 42.88 39.85
C LYS A 2 10.59 41.90 40.13
N LYS A 3 9.44 42.35 40.65
CA LYS A 3 8.29 41.46 40.93
C LYS A 3 7.63 40.93 39.68
N VAL A 4 7.59 41.69 38.57
CA VAL A 4 7.03 41.26 37.30
C VAL A 4 7.91 40.19 36.65
N PHE A 5 9.24 40.33 36.79
CA PHE A 5 10.21 39.36 36.27
C PHE A 5 10.06 37.96 36.94
N TYR A 6 9.87 37.97 38.27
CA TYR A 6 9.66 36.69 38.99
C TYR A 6 8.32 36.02 38.68
N ILE A 7 7.26 36.77 38.39
CA ILE A 7 5.97 36.22 37.99
C ILE A 7 6.06 35.60 36.57
N CYS A 8 6.74 36.28 35.64
CA CYS A 8 6.96 35.70 34.28
C CYS A 8 7.84 34.46 34.34
N LEU A 9 8.87 34.42 35.16
CA LEU A 9 9.73 33.25 35.32
C LEU A 9 8.97 32.06 35.95
N ALA A 10 8.11 32.35 36.97
CA ALA A 10 7.27 31.31 37.58
C ALA A 10 6.22 30.72 36.60
N VAL A 11 5.64 31.55 35.74
CA VAL A 11 4.70 31.10 34.71
C VAL A 11 5.42 30.24 33.65
N PHE A 12 6.64 30.62 33.23
CA PHE A 12 7.45 29.80 32.32
C PHE A 12 7.84 28.44 32.94
N PHE A 13 8.20 28.40 34.21
CA PHE A 13 8.53 27.15 34.90
C PHE A 13 7.30 26.25 35.07
N THR A 14 6.15 26.81 35.45
CA THR A 14 4.92 26.00 35.62
C THR A 14 4.34 25.49 34.31
N THR A 15 4.40 26.27 33.24
CA THR A 15 3.96 25.81 31.90
C THR A 15 4.94 24.81 31.32
N GLY A 16 6.24 24.97 31.51
CA GLY A 16 7.26 24.01 31.10
C GLY A 16 7.10 22.66 31.82
N ILE A 17 6.93 22.68 33.15
CA ILE A 17 6.73 21.47 33.95
C ILE A 17 5.40 20.78 33.58
N SER A 18 4.32 21.54 33.36
CA SER A 18 3.04 20.94 32.94
C SER A 18 3.09 20.34 31.53
N LEU A 19 3.86 20.93 30.62
CA LEU A 19 4.07 20.37 29.28
C LEU A 19 4.90 19.08 29.37
N PHE A 20 5.97 19.05 30.13
CA PHE A 20 6.75 17.83 30.40
C PHE A 20 5.90 16.74 31.06
N TYR A 21 5.08 17.09 32.05
CA TYR A 21 4.20 16.15 32.72
C TYR A 21 3.11 15.60 31.81
N LEU A 22 2.57 16.39 30.89
CA LEU A 22 1.60 15.94 29.87
C LEU A 22 2.23 15.03 28.83
N ILE A 23 3.46 15.32 28.41
CA ILE A 23 4.22 14.46 27.47
C ILE A 23 4.51 13.12 28.13
N ASP A 24 5.01 13.14 29.36
CA ASP A 24 5.37 11.93 30.13
C ASP A 24 4.14 11.08 30.44
N LYS A 25 3.00 11.70 30.81
CA LYS A 25 1.74 11.01 31.06
C LYS A 25 1.15 10.37 29.79
N ASN A 26 1.24 11.05 28.64
CA ASN A 26 0.81 10.50 27.36
C ASN A 26 1.72 9.33 26.93
N TYR A 27 3.03 9.44 27.14
CA TYR A 27 3.98 8.36 26.90
C TYR A 27 3.71 7.14 27.77
N LEU A 28 3.49 7.34 29.08
CA LEU A 28 3.16 6.26 30.01
C LEU A 28 1.80 5.61 29.68
N THR A 29 0.81 6.37 29.24
CA THR A 29 -0.49 5.86 28.83
C THR A 29 -0.40 5.07 27.53
N LEU A 30 0.39 5.51 26.55
CA LEU A 30 0.66 4.77 25.32
C LEU A 30 1.44 3.47 25.62
N LYS A 31 2.49 3.58 26.44
CA LYS A 31 3.30 2.43 26.85
C LYS A 31 2.49 1.40 27.65
N SER A 32 1.56 1.83 28.53
CA SER A 32 0.67 0.90 29.25
C SER A 32 -0.29 0.19 28.33
N LYS A 33 -0.93 0.90 27.39
CA LYS A 33 -1.82 0.28 26.38
C LYS A 33 -1.09 -0.72 25.48
N PHE A 34 0.19 -0.46 25.18
CA PHE A 34 1.02 -1.38 24.38
C PHE A 34 1.39 -2.65 25.17
N ASN A 35 1.70 -2.50 26.47
CA ASN A 35 2.06 -3.63 27.32
C ASN A 35 0.86 -4.52 27.69
N GLU A 36 -0.37 -3.98 27.72
CA GLU A 36 -1.58 -4.78 28.00
C GLU A 36 -1.88 -5.82 26.91
N GLN A 37 -1.29 -5.70 25.71
CA GLN A 37 -1.54 -6.61 24.61
C GLN A 37 -0.52 -7.77 24.48
N ASN A 38 0.43 -7.94 25.43
CA ASN A 38 1.41 -9.05 25.47
C ASN A 38 2.19 -9.27 24.16
N ILE A 39 2.53 -8.22 23.41
CA ILE A 39 3.17 -8.30 22.11
C ILE A 39 4.50 -7.54 22.16
N ASN A 40 5.57 -8.15 21.65
CA ASN A 40 6.88 -7.53 21.53
C ASN A 40 6.81 -6.30 20.61
N GLY A 41 6.94 -5.10 21.17
CA GLY A 41 6.93 -3.86 20.42
C GLY A 41 7.68 -2.75 21.14
N SER A 42 8.08 -1.74 20.40
CA SER A 42 8.72 -0.52 20.93
C SER A 42 7.98 0.72 20.49
N ILE A 43 7.97 1.72 21.37
CA ILE A 43 7.51 3.08 21.08
C ILE A 43 8.69 3.99 21.31
N SER A 44 9.06 4.78 20.32
CA SER A 44 10.02 5.88 20.47
C SER A 44 9.37 7.20 20.07
N ILE A 45 9.60 8.23 20.87
CA ILE A 45 9.13 9.59 20.59
C ILE A 45 10.36 10.42 20.30
N ASN A 46 10.42 11.01 19.12
CA ASN A 46 11.42 12.01 18.79
C ASN A 46 10.82 13.39 19.12
N SER A 47 11.23 13.97 20.24
CA SER A 47 10.70 15.26 20.71
C SER A 47 11.04 16.43 19.80
N ASP A 48 12.12 16.33 19.02
CA ASP A 48 12.57 17.40 18.14
C ASP A 48 11.76 17.47 16.85
N ASP A 49 11.16 16.33 16.41
CA ASP A 49 10.44 16.21 15.15
C ASP A 49 8.91 16.07 15.31
N GLU A 50 8.39 16.10 16.53
CA GLU A 50 6.96 15.84 16.80
C GLU A 50 6.43 14.51 16.16
N ARG A 51 7.28 13.50 16.08
CA ARG A 51 6.99 12.19 15.49
C ARG A 51 6.99 11.08 16.52
N VAL A 52 6.12 10.11 16.30
CA VAL A 52 6.07 8.88 17.08
C VAL A 52 6.37 7.71 16.15
N VAL A 53 7.32 6.87 16.51
CA VAL A 53 7.62 5.64 15.82
C VAL A 53 7.10 4.46 16.65
N LEU A 54 6.20 3.68 16.05
CA LEU A 54 5.66 2.45 16.62
C LEU A 54 6.27 1.26 15.87
N GLU A 55 6.87 0.34 16.60
CA GLU A 55 7.35 -0.92 16.02
C GLU A 55 6.71 -2.08 16.77
N LYS A 56 6.14 -3.05 16.05
CA LYS A 56 5.45 -4.19 16.65
C LYS A 56 5.56 -5.43 15.77
N ASP A 57 5.74 -6.57 16.43
CA ASP A 57 5.74 -7.87 15.81
C ASP A 57 4.38 -8.54 15.98
N TYR A 58 3.89 -9.21 14.93
CA TYR A 58 2.61 -9.89 14.88
C TYR A 58 2.79 -11.36 14.51
N LYS A 59 1.84 -12.18 14.91
CA LYS A 59 1.88 -13.61 14.65
C LYS A 59 1.77 -13.92 13.16
N LEU A 60 2.37 -15.02 12.75
CA LEU A 60 2.35 -15.48 11.37
C LEU A 60 1.01 -16.09 10.93
N ASP A 61 0.12 -16.41 11.85
CA ASP A 61 -1.19 -16.98 11.54
C ASP A 61 -2.21 -15.98 10.97
N ASN A 62 -1.88 -14.68 10.97
CA ASN A 62 -2.69 -13.69 10.28
C ASN A 62 -2.76 -14.00 8.77
N GLU A 63 -3.94 -13.84 8.19
CA GLU A 63 -4.23 -14.14 6.78
C GLU A 63 -4.59 -12.90 5.99
N LYS A 64 -5.09 -11.85 6.66
CA LYS A 64 -5.57 -10.63 6.05
C LYS A 64 -4.86 -9.41 6.60
N LEU A 65 -4.68 -8.43 5.72
CA LEU A 65 -4.12 -7.13 6.01
C LEU A 65 -5.07 -6.05 5.47
N ASN A 66 -5.66 -5.29 6.36
CA ASN A 66 -6.47 -4.12 6.02
C ASN A 66 -5.74 -2.84 6.42
N ILE A 67 -5.66 -1.90 5.50
CA ILE A 67 -5.05 -0.58 5.74
C ILE A 67 -6.02 0.47 5.23
N ASN A 68 -6.33 1.45 6.08
CA ASN A 68 -7.18 2.57 5.73
C ASN A 68 -6.57 3.87 6.27
N LEU A 69 -6.07 4.70 5.37
CA LEU A 69 -5.40 5.97 5.68
C LEU A 69 -5.95 7.09 4.80
N ASP A 70 -6.11 8.28 5.36
CA ASP A 70 -6.40 9.46 4.55
C ASP A 70 -5.12 9.96 3.85
N ILE A 71 -3.99 9.99 4.58
CA ILE A 71 -2.69 10.43 4.05
C ILE A 71 -1.57 9.52 4.59
N GLY A 72 -0.73 9.00 3.69
CA GLY A 72 0.45 8.25 4.09
C GLY A 72 1.06 7.38 3.01
N ASN A 73 2.31 7.00 3.23
CA ASN A 73 2.99 6.04 2.37
C ASN A 73 2.95 4.66 3.00
N VAL A 74 2.66 3.65 2.19
CA VAL A 74 2.60 2.26 2.63
C VAL A 74 3.60 1.44 1.84
N THR A 75 4.50 0.76 2.54
CA THR A 75 5.47 -0.18 1.96
C THR A 75 5.26 -1.56 2.57
N ILE A 76 4.97 -2.55 1.74
CA ILE A 76 4.85 -3.95 2.13
C ILE A 76 5.95 -4.71 1.40
N GLU A 77 6.87 -5.29 2.15
CA GLU A 77 8.04 -5.96 1.61
C GLU A 77 8.23 -7.36 2.20
N LYS A 78 8.81 -8.25 1.44
CA LYS A 78 9.21 -9.58 1.93
C LYS A 78 10.56 -9.50 2.66
N TYR A 79 10.72 -10.31 3.69
CA TYR A 79 11.98 -10.41 4.43
C TYR A 79 12.25 -11.81 4.94
N ASP A 80 13.50 -12.07 5.34
CA ASP A 80 13.90 -13.34 5.94
C ASP A 80 13.62 -13.30 7.46
N GLY A 81 12.46 -13.78 7.87
CA GLY A 81 12.03 -13.81 9.25
C GLY A 81 10.81 -14.69 9.46
N SER A 82 10.35 -14.80 10.72
CA SER A 82 9.28 -15.72 11.14
C SER A 82 8.03 -15.03 11.70
N VAL A 83 7.97 -13.70 11.69
CA VAL A 83 6.85 -12.91 12.21
C VAL A 83 6.51 -11.78 11.23
N ILE A 84 5.31 -11.24 11.30
CA ILE A 84 4.98 -10.03 10.55
C ILE A 84 5.45 -8.84 11.38
N LYS A 85 6.24 -7.93 10.78
CA LYS A 85 6.72 -6.72 11.45
C LYS A 85 6.03 -5.50 10.88
N ILE A 86 5.56 -4.63 11.76
CA ILE A 86 4.98 -3.34 11.36
C ILE A 86 5.76 -2.23 12.05
N LYS A 87 6.24 -1.29 11.24
CA LYS A 87 6.83 -0.04 11.69
C LYS A 87 6.03 1.11 11.13
N SER A 88 5.57 2.00 11.99
CA SER A 88 4.76 3.16 11.62
C SER A 88 5.38 4.43 12.15
N THR A 89 5.58 5.42 11.29
CA THR A 89 6.01 6.78 11.64
C THR A 89 4.82 7.71 11.53
N ILE A 90 4.41 8.30 12.64
CA ILE A 90 3.15 9.01 12.77
C ILE A 90 3.41 10.39 13.37
N PRO A 91 2.84 11.48 12.81
CA PRO A 91 2.86 12.78 13.50
C PRO A 91 2.19 12.66 14.88
N GLN A 92 2.78 13.23 15.90
CA GLN A 92 2.28 13.13 17.28
C GLN A 92 0.81 13.55 17.42
N LYS A 93 0.38 14.57 16.66
CA LYS A 93 -1.00 15.05 16.63
C LYS A 93 -2.01 14.03 16.10
N SER A 94 -1.56 13.10 15.23
CA SER A 94 -2.40 12.09 14.59
C SER A 94 -2.47 10.77 15.36
N MET A 95 -1.71 10.63 16.46
CA MET A 95 -1.67 9.42 17.29
C MET A 95 -3.02 9.01 17.88
N ARG A 96 -3.94 9.96 18.11
CA ARG A 96 -5.25 9.65 18.69
C ARG A 96 -6.12 8.83 17.77
N ASP A 97 -5.98 9.04 16.46
CA ASP A 97 -6.80 8.43 15.42
C ASP A 97 -6.11 7.20 14.80
N TYR A 98 -4.83 6.99 15.13
CA TYR A 98 -4.06 5.86 14.63
C TYR A 98 -4.24 4.61 15.49
N LYS A 99 -4.60 3.50 14.85
CA LYS A 99 -4.88 2.22 15.52
C LYS A 99 -4.31 1.06 14.73
N ILE A 100 -3.73 0.09 15.42
CA ILE A 100 -3.39 -1.22 14.86
C ILE A 100 -4.14 -2.26 15.71
N ASN A 101 -5.03 -3.00 15.06
CA ASN A 101 -5.81 -4.07 15.68
C ASN A 101 -5.43 -5.42 15.09
N GLU A 102 -5.41 -6.43 15.91
CA GLU A 102 -5.24 -7.84 15.51
C GLU A 102 -6.43 -8.63 16.06
N GLU A 103 -7.28 -9.08 15.18
CA GLU A 103 -8.48 -9.84 15.54
C GLU A 103 -8.83 -10.83 14.43
N ASN A 104 -9.26 -12.05 14.80
CA ASN A 104 -9.75 -13.06 13.85
C ASN A 104 -8.79 -13.36 12.68
N ARG A 105 -7.48 -13.39 12.93
CA ARG A 105 -6.40 -13.58 11.93
C ARG A 105 -6.32 -12.44 10.89
N GLU A 106 -6.76 -11.27 11.28
CA GLU A 106 -6.74 -10.06 10.48
C GLU A 106 -5.95 -8.97 11.21
N LEU A 107 -5.06 -8.30 10.48
CA LEU A 107 -4.35 -7.10 10.91
C LEU A 107 -5.02 -5.89 10.27
N SER A 108 -5.51 -4.97 11.08
CA SER A 108 -6.12 -3.73 10.61
C SER A 108 -5.31 -2.53 11.08
N ILE A 109 -4.99 -1.64 10.16
CA ILE A 109 -4.32 -0.36 10.41
C ILE A 109 -5.23 0.75 9.93
N ASP A 110 -5.69 1.58 10.86
CA ASP A 110 -6.57 2.71 10.58
C ASP A 110 -5.96 4.00 11.11
N GLY A 111 -6.06 5.08 10.34
CA GLY A 111 -5.57 6.39 10.77
C GLY A 111 -5.82 7.48 9.75
N SER A 112 -5.85 8.73 10.21
CA SER A 112 -5.95 9.87 9.30
C SER A 112 -4.61 10.17 8.63
N ILE A 113 -3.52 10.22 9.40
CA ILE A 113 -2.19 10.53 8.85
C ILE A 113 -1.14 9.59 9.45
N ALA A 114 -0.41 8.90 8.56
CA ALA A 114 0.83 8.23 8.88
C ALA A 114 1.86 8.61 7.81
N GLU A 115 3.02 9.16 8.20
CA GLU A 115 4.04 9.55 7.22
C GLU A 115 4.53 8.33 6.42
N GLU A 116 4.76 7.23 7.15
CA GLU A 116 5.22 5.99 6.56
C GLU A 116 4.76 4.78 7.39
N ILE A 117 4.29 3.75 6.72
CA ILE A 117 4.03 2.43 7.29
C ILE A 117 4.85 1.41 6.50
N VAL A 118 5.76 0.73 7.18
CA VAL A 118 6.55 -0.37 6.62
C VAL A 118 6.09 -1.68 7.24
N ILE A 119 5.63 -2.61 6.40
CA ILE A 119 5.17 -3.94 6.80
C ILE A 119 6.08 -4.97 6.16
N LYS A 120 6.75 -5.76 7.01
CA LYS A 120 7.63 -6.85 6.57
C LYS A 120 6.92 -8.19 6.73
N ILE A 121 6.75 -8.89 5.62
CA ILE A 121 6.08 -10.20 5.57
C ILE A 121 7.14 -11.27 5.29
N PRO A 122 7.18 -12.39 6.03
CA PRO A 122 8.07 -13.51 5.73
C PRO A 122 7.91 -13.99 4.28
N ARG A 123 9.03 -14.40 3.64
CA ARG A 123 9.05 -14.77 2.21
C ARG A 123 8.07 -15.87 1.81
N ASP A 124 7.85 -16.82 2.71
CA ASP A 124 6.97 -17.98 2.53
C ASP A 124 5.50 -17.70 2.84
N LYS A 125 5.18 -16.46 3.23
CA LYS A 125 3.83 -16.02 3.60
C LYS A 125 3.28 -15.01 2.60
N MET A 126 2.01 -15.16 2.25
CA MET A 126 1.22 -14.16 1.52
C MET A 126 -0.02 -13.80 2.33
N LEU A 127 -0.38 -12.53 2.34
CA LEU A 127 -1.59 -12.02 2.99
C LEU A 127 -2.60 -11.56 1.93
N GLU A 128 -3.89 -11.72 2.22
CA GLU A 128 -4.93 -11.02 1.47
C GLU A 128 -4.86 -9.55 1.82
N GLY A 129 -4.63 -8.70 0.81
CA GLY A 129 -4.45 -7.26 1.01
C GLY A 129 -5.70 -6.46 0.67
N ASN A 130 -6.16 -5.61 1.58
CA ASN A 130 -7.16 -4.58 1.32
C ASN A 130 -6.60 -3.24 1.79
N ILE A 131 -6.11 -2.43 0.86
CA ILE A 131 -5.34 -1.24 1.16
C ILE A 131 -6.01 -0.03 0.53
N ASN A 132 -6.44 0.91 1.36
CA ASN A 132 -7.05 2.17 0.93
C ASN A 132 -6.24 3.34 1.48
N VAL A 133 -5.77 4.21 0.59
CA VAL A 133 -5.02 5.43 0.93
C VAL A 133 -5.61 6.59 0.15
N GLY A 134 -5.92 7.69 0.81
CA GLY A 134 -6.41 8.91 0.15
C GLY A 134 -5.28 9.56 -0.65
N VAL A 135 -4.20 9.96 0.01
CA VAL A 135 -3.04 10.61 -0.62
C VAL A 135 -1.74 9.98 -0.13
N GLY A 136 -0.89 9.56 -1.05
CA GLY A 136 0.40 8.93 -0.75
C GLY A 136 0.79 7.88 -1.77
N ASN A 137 1.82 7.11 -1.48
CA ASN A 137 2.28 6.06 -2.37
C ASN A 137 2.11 4.69 -1.72
N ILE A 138 1.80 3.69 -2.53
CA ILE A 138 1.70 2.30 -2.08
C ILE A 138 2.71 1.47 -2.86
N ARG A 139 3.62 0.78 -2.12
CA ARG A 139 4.48 -0.26 -2.66
C ARG A 139 4.14 -1.58 -2.00
N ALA A 140 3.86 -2.61 -2.79
CA ALA A 140 3.40 -3.88 -2.24
C ALA A 140 4.09 -5.09 -2.87
N GLU A 141 4.58 -5.99 -2.03
CA GLU A 141 5.04 -7.32 -2.42
C GLU A 141 4.33 -8.40 -1.57
N ASN A 142 4.27 -9.62 -2.08
CA ASN A 142 3.79 -10.80 -1.35
C ASN A 142 2.33 -10.72 -0.86
N LEU A 143 1.47 -10.11 -1.64
CA LEU A 143 0.03 -10.15 -1.40
C LEU A 143 -0.67 -11.14 -2.34
N LYS A 144 -1.82 -11.62 -1.91
CA LYS A 144 -2.76 -12.40 -2.73
C LYS A 144 -4.14 -11.76 -2.70
N ASN A 145 -4.92 -11.94 -3.77
CA ASN A 145 -6.29 -11.40 -3.87
C ASN A 145 -6.41 -9.93 -3.47
N ALA A 146 -5.43 -9.11 -3.88
CA ALA A 146 -5.31 -7.74 -3.40
C ALA A 146 -6.43 -6.82 -3.92
N ILE A 147 -6.92 -5.95 -3.04
CA ILE A 147 -7.81 -4.83 -3.34
C ILE A 147 -7.08 -3.55 -2.96
N ILE A 148 -6.88 -2.66 -3.92
CA ILE A 148 -6.14 -1.42 -3.74
C ILE A 148 -7.03 -0.24 -4.12
N GLY A 149 -7.13 0.72 -3.22
CA GLY A 149 -7.75 2.02 -3.44
C GLY A 149 -6.75 3.13 -3.15
N LEU A 150 -6.49 4.01 -4.11
CA LEU A 150 -5.63 5.16 -3.94
C LEU A 150 -6.26 6.36 -4.68
N SER A 151 -6.44 7.49 -4.00
CA SER A 151 -7.01 8.65 -4.67
C SER A 151 -5.93 9.44 -5.42
N THR A 152 -4.78 9.69 -4.79
CA THR A 152 -3.68 10.44 -5.41
C THR A 152 -2.34 9.89 -4.95
N GLY A 153 -1.46 9.57 -5.90
CA GLY A 153 -0.13 9.04 -5.69
C GLY A 153 0.19 7.87 -6.62
N ASP A 154 1.26 7.17 -6.38
CA ASP A 154 1.71 6.08 -7.22
C ASP A 154 1.49 4.72 -6.53
N PHE A 155 1.06 3.74 -7.32
CA PHE A 155 0.94 2.35 -6.89
C PHE A 155 1.97 1.48 -7.63
N GLU A 156 2.88 0.89 -6.88
CA GLU A 156 3.87 -0.05 -7.38
C GLU A 156 3.68 -1.42 -6.71
N ALA A 157 3.59 -2.49 -7.50
CA ALA A 157 3.44 -3.83 -6.97
C ALA A 157 4.33 -4.85 -7.67
N LYS A 158 4.78 -5.85 -6.91
CA LYS A 158 5.61 -6.93 -7.44
C LYS A 158 5.25 -8.25 -6.77
N ASN A 159 5.28 -9.35 -7.56
CA ASN A 159 5.05 -10.72 -7.04
C ASN A 159 3.69 -10.87 -6.33
N ILE A 160 2.63 -10.32 -6.90
CA ILE A 160 1.28 -10.45 -6.36
C ILE A 160 0.57 -11.65 -6.99
N ASP A 161 -0.05 -12.48 -6.15
CA ASP A 161 -0.85 -13.61 -6.60
C ASP A 161 -2.34 -13.24 -6.64
N GLY A 162 -2.67 -12.43 -7.64
CA GLY A 162 -4.04 -11.99 -7.92
C GLY A 162 -4.40 -10.62 -7.39
N PHE A 163 -4.98 -9.82 -8.29
CA PHE A 163 -5.68 -8.59 -7.97
C PHE A 163 -7.17 -8.75 -8.22
N GLN A 164 -7.98 -8.48 -7.21
CA GLN A 164 -9.42 -8.36 -7.41
C GLN A 164 -9.76 -6.98 -7.97
N LYS A 165 -9.13 -5.95 -7.45
CA LYS A 165 -9.39 -4.57 -7.88
C LYS A 165 -8.23 -3.64 -7.54
N VAL A 166 -7.86 -2.80 -8.49
CA VAL A 166 -6.99 -1.64 -8.28
C VAL A 166 -7.73 -0.41 -8.80
N ASN A 167 -7.95 0.57 -7.94
CA ASN A 167 -8.53 1.87 -8.32
C ASN A 167 -7.57 2.98 -7.92
N LEU A 168 -7.19 3.79 -8.89
CA LEU A 168 -6.39 5.01 -8.68
C LEU A 168 -7.03 6.15 -9.47
N ASN A 169 -7.19 7.32 -8.85
CA ASN A 169 -7.76 8.45 -9.58
C ASN A 169 -6.69 9.28 -10.30
N LEU A 170 -5.55 9.55 -9.62
CA LEU A 170 -4.47 10.37 -10.17
C LEU A 170 -3.10 9.86 -9.74
N GLY A 171 -2.24 9.51 -10.69
CA GLY A 171 -0.90 8.98 -10.47
C GLY A 171 -0.57 7.84 -11.43
N SER A 172 0.38 6.99 -11.12
CA SER A 172 0.78 5.86 -11.96
C SER A 172 0.51 4.50 -11.31
N ILE A 173 0.24 3.49 -12.13
CA ILE A 173 0.11 2.09 -11.71
C ILE A 173 1.22 1.30 -12.39
N LYS A 174 2.09 0.67 -11.59
CA LYS A 174 3.13 -0.22 -12.06
C LYS A 174 3.04 -1.57 -11.35
N ILE A 175 2.70 -2.61 -12.11
CA ILE A 175 2.59 -3.98 -11.60
C ILE A 175 3.57 -4.86 -12.37
N SER A 176 4.46 -5.54 -11.66
CA SER A 176 5.45 -6.41 -12.28
C SER A 176 5.43 -7.83 -11.71
N ASN A 177 5.79 -8.80 -12.55
CA ASN A 177 5.90 -10.22 -12.17
C ASN A 177 4.70 -10.71 -11.36
N SER A 178 3.50 -10.36 -11.77
CA SER A 178 2.26 -10.63 -11.03
C SER A 178 1.33 -11.54 -11.81
N LYS A 179 0.31 -12.07 -11.16
CA LYS A 179 -0.65 -13.00 -11.73
C LYS A 179 -2.07 -12.48 -11.60
N ASN A 180 -2.94 -12.92 -12.52
CA ASN A 180 -4.39 -12.92 -12.34
C ASN A 180 -5.01 -11.57 -11.93
N ILE A 181 -4.87 -10.56 -12.76
CA ILE A 181 -5.62 -9.30 -12.61
C ILE A 181 -7.11 -9.51 -12.90
N SER A 182 -8.01 -8.81 -12.21
CA SER A 182 -9.43 -8.77 -12.57
C SER A 182 -9.86 -7.37 -13.01
N ILE A 183 -9.69 -6.36 -12.18
CA ILE A 183 -10.10 -4.99 -12.51
C ILE A 183 -8.96 -4.02 -12.15
N ILE A 184 -8.53 -3.22 -13.12
CA ILE A 184 -7.62 -2.10 -12.94
C ILE A 184 -8.26 -0.86 -13.52
N LYS A 185 -8.38 0.20 -12.71
CA LYS A 185 -8.95 1.48 -13.11
C LYS A 185 -8.04 2.62 -12.71
N LEU A 186 -7.71 3.47 -13.69
CA LEU A 186 -6.96 4.70 -13.49
C LEU A 186 -7.71 5.88 -14.12
N GLY A 187 -7.84 6.97 -13.39
CA GLY A 187 -8.46 8.18 -13.94
C GLY A 187 -7.51 8.95 -14.85
N THR A 188 -6.31 9.29 -14.32
CA THR A 188 -5.29 10.02 -15.08
C THR A 188 -3.90 9.57 -14.65
N GLY A 189 -3.07 9.20 -15.62
CA GLY A 189 -1.70 8.74 -15.48
C GLY A 189 -1.43 7.48 -16.31
N ASP A 190 -0.30 6.85 -16.10
CA ASP A 190 0.13 5.73 -16.92
C ASP A 190 -0.03 4.39 -16.19
N ILE A 191 -0.35 3.35 -16.95
CA ILE A 191 -0.47 1.99 -16.45
C ILE A 191 0.62 1.13 -17.12
N THR A 192 1.48 0.51 -16.32
CA THR A 192 2.45 -0.48 -16.80
C THR A 192 2.21 -1.81 -16.10
N LEU A 193 1.93 -2.86 -16.85
CA LEU A 193 1.60 -4.19 -16.33
C LEU A 193 2.51 -5.25 -16.94
N ASP A 194 3.05 -6.11 -16.08
CA ASP A 194 3.83 -7.28 -16.45
C ASP A 194 3.19 -8.52 -15.78
N ILE A 195 2.35 -9.24 -16.53
CA ILE A 195 1.47 -10.31 -16.06
C ILE A 195 1.97 -11.64 -16.57
N ILE A 196 2.64 -12.40 -15.70
CA ILE A 196 3.27 -13.67 -16.02
C ILE A 196 2.29 -14.86 -16.16
N GLU A 197 1.08 -14.71 -15.59
CA GLU A 197 0.03 -15.72 -15.64
C GLU A 197 -1.35 -15.04 -15.55
N GLN A 198 -2.25 -15.33 -16.51
CA GLN A 198 -3.61 -14.81 -16.52
C GLN A 198 -4.59 -15.94 -16.81
N ASN A 199 -5.39 -16.32 -15.82
CA ASN A 199 -6.34 -17.44 -15.88
C ASN A 199 -7.77 -17.02 -15.51
N ARG A 200 -8.14 -15.76 -15.80
CA ARG A 200 -9.48 -15.21 -15.59
C ARG A 200 -9.75 -14.04 -16.51
N ASP A 201 -11.00 -13.63 -16.62
CA ASP A 201 -11.39 -12.40 -17.29
C ASP A 201 -10.78 -11.19 -16.59
N PHE A 202 -10.47 -10.14 -17.37
CA PHE A 202 -9.94 -8.90 -16.82
C PHE A 202 -10.47 -7.65 -17.54
N LEU A 203 -10.46 -6.55 -16.83
CA LEU A 203 -10.81 -5.22 -17.30
C LEU A 203 -9.73 -4.22 -16.88
N ILE A 204 -9.19 -3.49 -17.84
CA ILE A 204 -8.29 -2.35 -17.61
C ILE A 204 -8.98 -1.12 -18.19
N GLU A 205 -9.23 -0.12 -17.36
CA GLU A 205 -9.77 1.18 -17.76
C GLU A 205 -8.78 2.29 -17.39
N ASN A 206 -8.37 3.11 -18.38
CA ASN A 206 -7.59 4.31 -18.16
C ASN A 206 -8.29 5.52 -18.82
N GLY A 207 -8.53 6.56 -18.05
CA GLY A 207 -9.17 7.78 -18.60
C GLY A 207 -8.21 8.58 -19.49
N MET A 208 -6.98 8.85 -18.99
CA MET A 208 -5.97 9.65 -19.70
C MET A 208 -4.57 9.23 -19.30
N GLY A 209 -3.72 8.94 -20.27
CA GLY A 209 -2.33 8.48 -20.15
C GLY A 209 -2.13 7.16 -20.88
N ASP A 210 -0.93 6.64 -20.91
CA ASP A 210 -0.59 5.47 -21.71
C ASP A 210 -0.83 4.17 -20.94
N VAL A 211 -1.06 3.08 -21.69
CA VAL A 211 -1.21 1.73 -21.14
C VAL A 211 -0.23 0.78 -21.83
N ASP A 212 0.71 0.24 -21.04
CA ASP A 212 1.64 -0.80 -21.46
C ASP A 212 1.27 -2.13 -20.76
N LEU A 213 0.78 -3.08 -21.51
CA LEU A 213 0.40 -4.41 -21.05
C LEU A 213 1.33 -5.48 -21.62
N ASN A 214 2.23 -6.00 -20.80
CA ASN A 214 2.98 -7.22 -21.07
C ASN A 214 2.24 -8.39 -20.44
N ILE A 215 1.76 -9.31 -21.25
CA ILE A 215 1.01 -10.48 -20.79
C ILE A 215 1.65 -11.76 -21.30
N ASN A 216 1.57 -12.84 -20.53
CA ASN A 216 2.04 -14.14 -21.00
C ASN A 216 1.39 -14.49 -22.35
N ASN A 217 2.20 -14.75 -23.37
CA ASN A 217 1.75 -15.05 -24.72
C ASN A 217 0.95 -16.36 -24.84
N MET A 218 0.93 -17.18 -23.77
CA MET A 218 0.09 -18.38 -23.64
C MET A 218 -1.28 -18.10 -22.99
N PHE A 219 -1.67 -16.83 -22.86
CA PHE A 219 -3.00 -16.46 -22.36
C PHE A 219 -4.09 -17.11 -23.24
N ASP A 220 -4.93 -17.93 -22.59
CA ASP A 220 -6.01 -18.67 -23.28
C ASP A 220 -7.29 -17.81 -23.35
N GLY A 221 -7.23 -16.72 -24.11
CA GLY A 221 -8.34 -15.77 -24.18
C GLY A 221 -8.24 -14.81 -25.34
N LYS A 222 -9.21 -13.89 -25.39
CA LYS A 222 -9.25 -12.76 -26.31
C LYS A 222 -9.07 -11.47 -25.54
N ILE A 223 -8.45 -10.48 -26.18
CA ILE A 223 -8.37 -9.12 -25.65
C ILE A 223 -9.11 -8.20 -26.61
N GLU A 224 -10.13 -7.51 -26.11
CA GLU A 224 -10.85 -6.45 -26.82
C GLU A 224 -10.28 -5.11 -26.40
N THR A 225 -9.97 -4.25 -27.36
CA THR A 225 -9.34 -2.95 -27.13
C THR A 225 -10.22 -1.82 -27.63
N HIS A 226 -10.41 -0.79 -26.83
CA HIS A 226 -11.16 0.41 -27.14
C HIS A 226 -10.34 1.64 -26.78
N VAL A 227 -9.84 2.39 -27.79
CA VAL A 227 -9.08 3.61 -27.58
C VAL A 227 -9.84 4.79 -28.20
N GLY A 228 -10.14 5.82 -27.41
CA GLY A 228 -10.84 7.00 -27.86
C GLY A 228 -9.97 7.90 -28.74
N LEU A 229 -8.79 8.31 -28.23
CA LEU A 229 -7.79 9.10 -28.95
C LEU A 229 -6.39 8.55 -28.64
N GLY A 230 -5.67 8.10 -29.68
CA GLY A 230 -4.33 7.54 -29.58
C GLY A 230 -4.13 6.35 -30.50
N ASP A 231 -2.96 5.76 -30.44
CA ASP A 231 -2.56 4.63 -31.27
C ASP A 231 -2.65 3.30 -30.49
N ILE A 232 -2.94 2.21 -31.21
CA ILE A 232 -2.93 0.86 -30.66
C ILE A 232 -1.77 0.10 -31.31
N ARG A 233 -0.93 -0.51 -30.49
CA ARG A 233 0.14 -1.41 -30.93
C ARG A 233 -0.01 -2.76 -30.23
N GLU A 234 -0.18 -3.82 -31.02
CA GLU A 234 -0.21 -5.19 -30.54
C GLU A 234 0.92 -6.00 -31.17
N THR A 235 1.71 -6.67 -30.35
CA THR A 235 2.87 -7.47 -30.81
C THR A 235 2.94 -8.81 -30.10
N ASN A 236 3.42 -9.83 -30.82
CA ASN A 236 3.72 -11.17 -30.30
C ASN A 236 2.58 -11.90 -29.58
N MET A 237 1.34 -11.46 -29.72
CA MET A 237 0.19 -12.14 -29.14
C MET A 237 -0.05 -13.46 -29.87
N LYS A 238 0.12 -14.57 -29.17
CA LYS A 238 -0.23 -15.93 -29.65
C LYS A 238 -1.57 -16.40 -29.10
N ALA A 239 -2.36 -15.48 -28.56
CA ALA A 239 -3.65 -15.78 -27.97
C ALA A 239 -4.59 -16.43 -29.03
N ASN A 240 -4.82 -17.72 -28.91
CA ASN A 240 -5.70 -18.49 -29.78
C ASN A 240 -6.87 -19.11 -29.01
N GLY A 241 -7.02 -18.76 -27.73
CA GLY A 241 -8.06 -19.30 -26.87
C GLY A 241 -9.34 -18.48 -26.86
N ASN A 242 -10.40 -19.08 -26.35
CA ASN A 242 -11.69 -18.42 -26.11
C ASN A 242 -12.17 -18.60 -24.67
N LYS A 243 -11.28 -19.01 -23.78
CA LYS A 243 -11.66 -19.36 -22.41
C LYS A 243 -11.90 -18.13 -21.54
N TYR A 244 -11.08 -17.09 -21.74
CA TYR A 244 -11.13 -15.86 -20.95
C TYR A 244 -11.31 -14.64 -21.86
N ASN A 245 -11.84 -13.55 -21.29
CA ASN A 245 -12.00 -12.29 -21.99
C ASN A 245 -11.23 -11.20 -21.25
N GLY A 246 -10.34 -10.53 -21.95
CA GLY A 246 -9.69 -9.31 -21.52
C GLY A 246 -10.35 -8.11 -22.21
N THR A 247 -10.52 -7.02 -21.50
CA THR A 247 -10.97 -5.74 -22.05
C THR A 247 -10.01 -4.65 -21.63
N VAL A 248 -9.55 -3.84 -22.59
CA VAL A 248 -8.73 -2.65 -22.32
C VAL A 248 -9.43 -1.43 -22.90
N GLU A 249 -9.85 -0.51 -22.04
CA GLU A 249 -10.52 0.72 -22.39
C GLU A 249 -9.61 1.90 -22.06
N LEU A 250 -9.26 2.72 -23.07
CA LEU A 250 -8.42 3.90 -22.93
C LEU A 250 -9.14 5.11 -23.51
N GLY A 251 -9.32 6.16 -22.72
CA GLY A 251 -9.95 7.40 -23.19
C GLY A 251 -9.02 8.18 -24.10
N THR A 252 -7.83 8.56 -23.62
CA THR A 252 -6.82 9.31 -24.39
C THR A 252 -5.43 8.86 -23.99
N GLY A 253 -4.60 8.46 -24.97
CA GLY A 253 -3.24 7.97 -24.82
C GLY A 253 -2.95 6.82 -25.75
N ASP A 254 -1.76 6.27 -25.70
CA ASP A 254 -1.35 5.14 -26.53
C ASP A 254 -1.48 3.82 -25.78
N LEU A 255 -1.93 2.80 -26.47
CA LEU A 255 -2.06 1.44 -25.94
C LEU A 255 -1.02 0.53 -26.57
N SER A 256 -0.17 -0.07 -25.77
CA SER A 256 0.76 -1.12 -26.19
C SER A 256 0.42 -2.43 -25.49
N ILE A 257 0.25 -3.50 -26.27
CA ILE A 257 0.05 -4.86 -25.77
C ILE A 257 1.12 -5.77 -26.36
N GLU A 258 1.92 -6.38 -25.50
CA GLU A 258 2.95 -7.33 -25.91
C GLU A 258 2.72 -8.73 -25.29
N GLY A 259 2.68 -9.74 -26.16
CA GLY A 259 2.76 -11.14 -25.74
C GLY A 259 4.19 -11.54 -25.39
N VAL A 260 4.47 -11.81 -24.13
CA VAL A 260 5.82 -12.15 -23.64
C VAL A 260 5.90 -13.64 -23.32
N ASP A 261 6.99 -14.29 -23.75
CA ASP A 261 7.27 -15.68 -23.37
C ASP A 261 8.03 -15.71 -22.03
N TYR A 262 7.31 -16.07 -20.98
CA TYR A 262 7.89 -16.23 -19.64
C TYR A 262 8.50 -17.62 -19.40
N ASN A 263 8.34 -18.57 -20.35
CA ASN A 263 8.92 -19.90 -20.23
C ASN A 263 10.44 -19.81 -20.48
N GLY A 264 11.25 -19.91 -19.42
CA GLY A 264 12.71 -19.86 -19.48
C GLY A 264 13.35 -18.55 -19.07
N LYS A 265 12.61 -17.52 -18.71
CA LYS A 265 13.15 -16.39 -17.96
C LYS A 265 13.26 -16.77 -16.48
N GLU A 266 14.47 -16.88 -15.97
CA GLU A 266 14.68 -16.90 -14.52
C GLU A 266 14.14 -15.59 -13.95
N ILE A 267 13.16 -15.71 -13.07
CA ILE A 267 12.53 -14.58 -12.37
C ILE A 267 13.46 -14.23 -11.21
N ASN A 268 14.38 -13.29 -11.46
CA ASN A 268 15.29 -12.74 -10.44
C ASN A 268 14.56 -11.74 -9.52
#